data_160695f9ce56377a5c0d5e46ccc30516
#
_entry.id   160695f9ce56377a5c0d5e46ccc30516
#
_cell.length_a   1.000
_cell.length_b   1.000
_cell.length_c   1.000
_cell.angle_alpha   90.00
_cell.angle_beta   90.00
_cell.angle_gamma   90.00
#
_symmetry.space_group_name_H-M   'P 1'
#
loop_
_entity.id
_entity.type
_entity.pdbx_description
1 polymer ?
#
loop_
_entity_poly.entity_id
_entity_poly.type
_entity_poly.pdbx_seq_one_letter_code
_entity_poly.pdbx_strand_id
1 'polypeptide(L)'
;MAVSIITGFLGSGKTTLITSLLRQPAMQNSAVIVNELGAVGIDDAIIAESTDEANVLLLKNGCLCCTAGDDLTTTLLTLVRRSAGPLRQILIETTGSADPVPLLLRLMSDPRLRDAIRLDAVVATVDGLNGLANLDDQPVAASQAGVADRRLITKIDIAEPHQVEALSRRLLELNPGAQIRAISHGAIQAADLLGVSLYDPQQRRARLDRWLDLHGYRARMSRSRALNTAELSRMPAHGASIRSWLIEHDRALDWNDLSPRLGRIVASYGATLLRLKGVIWTIGDARPLVIHGVRGLFHHPVRISRWPDEPRTSIVVIGDESAGAGTTVELLAESLRAATPGLMVSPAA
;
A
#
# COMPACT_ATOMS: atom_id res chain seq x y z
N MET A 1 3.13 17.65 -2.19
CA MET A 1 4.16 17.09 -1.29
C MET A 1 4.04 15.57 -1.25
N ALA A 2 5.14 14.81 -1.33
CA ALA A 2 5.11 13.35 -1.19
C ALA A 2 5.07 12.96 0.29
N VAL A 3 4.21 11.98 0.64
CA VAL A 3 4.07 11.43 1.99
C VAL A 3 4.23 9.93 1.92
N SER A 4 5.13 9.36 2.73
CA SER A 4 5.28 7.91 2.87
C SER A 4 5.00 7.49 4.31
N ILE A 5 4.37 6.32 4.45
CA ILE A 5 4.07 5.72 5.75
C ILE A 5 5.07 4.61 6.02
N ILE A 6 5.70 4.67 7.18
CA ILE A 6 6.55 3.60 7.71
C ILE A 6 5.75 2.90 8.82
N THR A 7 5.43 1.65 8.61
CA THR A 7 4.67 0.81 9.53
C THR A 7 5.40 -0.50 9.81
N GLY A 8 4.86 -1.32 10.68
CA GLY A 8 5.44 -2.61 11.08
C GLY A 8 5.23 -2.86 12.56
N PHE A 9 5.16 -4.13 12.94
CA PHE A 9 4.85 -4.52 14.30
C PHE A 9 5.92 -4.04 15.32
N LEU A 10 5.61 -4.15 16.60
CA LEU A 10 6.52 -3.75 17.69
C LEU A 10 7.89 -4.40 17.52
N GLY A 11 8.96 -3.61 17.69
CA GLY A 11 10.34 -4.08 17.58
C GLY A 11 10.81 -4.47 16.17
N SER A 12 10.03 -4.23 15.12
CA SER A 12 10.40 -4.60 13.74
C SER A 12 11.46 -3.71 13.09
N GLY A 13 11.98 -2.69 13.78
CA GLY A 13 13.08 -1.84 13.30
C GLY A 13 12.67 -0.61 12.50
N LYS A 14 11.44 -0.08 12.70
CA LYS A 14 10.96 1.15 12.05
C LYS A 14 11.87 2.34 12.32
N THR A 15 12.14 2.64 13.57
CA THR A 15 12.99 3.77 14.00
C THR A 15 14.41 3.63 13.48
N THR A 16 14.98 2.42 13.50
CA THR A 16 16.30 2.14 12.90
C THR A 16 16.31 2.44 11.39
N LEU A 17 15.27 2.05 10.69
CA LEU A 17 15.12 2.35 9.26
C LEU A 17 15.05 3.86 9.01
N ILE A 18 14.19 4.57 9.74
CA ILE A 18 14.02 6.03 9.60
C ILE A 18 15.33 6.75 9.87
N THR A 19 16.03 6.42 10.95
CA THR A 19 17.33 6.99 11.30
C THR A 19 18.36 6.76 10.19
N SER A 20 18.40 5.54 9.63
CA SER A 20 19.30 5.22 8.51
C SER A 20 18.95 6.00 7.24
N LEU A 21 17.67 6.18 6.94
CA LEU A 21 17.23 6.97 5.79
C LEU A 21 17.58 8.45 5.94
N LEU A 22 17.33 9.05 7.10
CA LEU A 22 17.56 10.48 7.34
C LEU A 22 19.04 10.90 7.22
N ARG A 23 19.97 9.97 7.42
CA ARG A 23 21.41 10.21 7.21
C ARG A 23 21.81 10.29 5.74
N GLN A 24 20.92 9.95 4.82
CA GLN A 24 21.25 9.94 3.39
C GLN A 24 21.05 11.32 2.76
N PRO A 25 21.94 11.76 1.86
CA PRO A 25 21.80 13.06 1.17
C PRO A 25 20.48 13.19 0.41
N ALA A 26 19.91 12.08 -0.06
CA ALA A 26 18.63 12.06 -0.76
C ALA A 26 17.44 12.45 0.13
N MET A 27 17.60 12.37 1.45
CA MET A 27 16.59 12.72 2.46
C MET A 27 16.76 14.12 3.03
N GLN A 28 17.72 14.89 2.54
CA GLN A 28 17.82 16.32 2.87
C GLN A 28 16.50 17.03 2.51
N ASN A 29 16.05 17.92 3.38
CA ASN A 29 14.74 18.58 3.28
C ASN A 29 13.55 17.60 3.35
N SER A 30 13.67 16.55 4.14
CA SER A 30 12.55 15.66 4.50
C SER A 30 12.11 15.96 5.93
N ALA A 31 10.82 15.78 6.21
CA ALA A 31 10.28 15.85 7.57
C ALA A 31 9.83 14.45 8.03
N VAL A 32 9.90 14.22 9.33
CA VAL A 32 9.40 13.00 9.96
C VAL A 32 8.33 13.35 10.98
N ILE A 33 7.21 12.67 10.91
CA ILE A 33 6.15 12.69 11.92
C ILE A 33 6.20 11.35 12.63
N VAL A 34 6.56 11.35 13.90
CA VAL A 34 6.55 10.15 14.74
C VAL A 34 5.27 10.14 15.55
N ASN A 35 4.56 9.03 15.50
CA ASN A 35 3.36 8.78 16.28
C ASN A 35 3.62 7.64 17.26
N GLU A 36 3.90 7.97 18.51
CA GLU A 36 4.13 6.99 19.56
C GLU A 36 3.12 7.10 20.70
N LEU A 37 2.70 5.94 21.23
CA LEU A 37 1.87 5.81 22.43
C LEU A 37 2.79 5.82 23.67
N GLY A 38 2.99 6.99 24.29
CA GLY A 38 3.74 7.04 25.56
C GLY A 38 4.43 8.37 25.84
N ALA A 39 4.92 8.55 27.05
CA ALA A 39 5.79 9.65 27.44
C ALA A 39 7.15 9.50 26.74
N VAL A 40 7.67 10.61 26.21
CA VAL A 40 8.97 10.79 25.52
C VAL A 40 9.79 9.50 25.39
N GLY A 41 9.70 8.83 24.24
CA GLY A 41 10.38 7.56 24.00
C GLY A 41 11.90 7.77 23.79
N ILE A 42 12.67 6.73 24.10
CA ILE A 42 14.12 6.68 23.80
C ILE A 42 14.35 6.85 22.30
N ASP A 43 13.39 6.43 21.48
CA ASP A 43 13.44 6.53 20.02
C ASP A 43 13.39 7.97 19.52
N ASP A 44 12.69 8.87 20.23
CA ASP A 44 12.62 10.30 19.93
C ASP A 44 13.99 10.98 20.04
N ALA A 45 14.76 10.62 21.06
CA ALA A 45 16.11 11.16 21.28
C ALA A 45 17.09 10.71 20.18
N ILE A 46 16.98 9.47 19.71
CA ILE A 46 17.84 8.91 18.66
C ILE A 46 17.59 9.59 17.31
N ILE A 47 16.34 9.88 17.00
CA ILE A 47 15.98 10.59 15.76
C ILE A 47 16.42 12.06 15.84
N ALA A 48 16.23 12.72 16.99
CA ALA A 48 16.63 14.12 17.19
C ALA A 48 18.15 14.32 17.13
N GLU A 49 18.96 13.39 17.64
CA GLU A 49 20.43 13.45 17.57
C GLU A 49 20.99 13.19 16.16
N SER A 50 20.21 12.55 15.29
CA SER A 50 20.68 12.17 13.95
C SER A 50 20.33 13.17 12.84
N THR A 51 19.60 14.24 13.16
CA THR A 51 19.13 15.25 12.19
C THR A 51 19.23 16.66 12.77
N ASP A 52 19.44 17.65 11.91
CA ASP A 52 19.22 19.05 12.28
C ASP A 52 17.80 19.21 12.81
N GLU A 53 17.62 19.76 14.02
CA GLU A 53 16.36 19.86 14.78
C GLU A 53 15.17 20.42 13.98
N ALA A 54 15.42 21.08 12.86
CA ALA A 54 14.40 21.70 12.01
C ALA A 54 13.52 20.72 11.21
N ASN A 55 13.90 19.45 11.07
CA ASN A 55 13.26 18.49 10.16
C ASN A 55 12.50 17.37 10.86
N VAL A 56 12.53 17.28 12.19
CA VAL A 56 11.82 16.25 12.96
C VAL A 56 10.70 16.89 13.77
N LEU A 57 9.47 16.50 13.52
CA LEU A 57 8.30 16.93 14.26
C LEU A 57 7.69 15.75 15.01
N LEU A 58 7.75 15.84 16.34
CA LEU A 58 7.12 14.89 17.24
C LEU A 58 5.67 15.33 17.51
N LEU A 59 4.70 14.50 17.14
CA LEU A 59 3.33 14.68 17.58
C LEU A 59 3.17 14.12 18.99
N LYS A 60 3.16 15.02 19.98
CA LYS A 60 3.17 14.70 21.42
C LYS A 60 1.85 14.22 21.95
N ASN A 61 0.83 13.88 21.38
CA ASN A 61 -0.42 13.47 22.06
C ASN A 61 -1.26 12.48 21.25
N GLY A 62 -1.17 11.22 21.60
CA GLY A 62 -2.21 10.22 21.34
C GLY A 62 -2.14 9.55 19.97
N CYS A 63 -2.74 8.38 19.92
CA CYS A 63 -2.82 7.54 18.72
C CYS A 63 -3.41 8.28 17.52
N LEU A 64 -2.69 8.40 16.42
CA LEU A 64 -3.16 8.96 15.13
C LEU A 64 -4.45 8.28 14.62
N CYS A 65 -4.77 7.10 15.13
CA CYS A 65 -5.93 6.33 14.72
C CYS A 65 -7.23 6.73 15.40
N CYS A 66 -7.22 7.36 16.61
CA CYS A 66 -8.46 7.51 17.39
C CYS A 66 -8.89 8.94 17.74
N THR A 67 -7.98 9.88 17.99
CA THR A 67 -8.35 11.20 18.56
C THR A 67 -7.69 12.42 17.93
N ALA A 68 -6.55 12.28 17.28
CA ALA A 68 -5.71 13.39 16.81
C ALA A 68 -5.90 13.73 15.33
N GLY A 69 -7.03 13.41 14.75
CA GLY A 69 -7.23 13.52 13.32
C GLY A 69 -7.08 14.92 12.76
N ASP A 70 -7.57 15.95 13.44
CA ASP A 70 -7.39 17.34 13.03
C ASP A 70 -5.95 17.82 13.26
N ASP A 71 -5.26 17.27 14.26
CA ASP A 71 -3.87 17.61 14.56
C ASP A 71 -2.93 17.15 13.45
N LEU A 72 -3.08 15.93 12.93
CA LEU A 72 -2.26 15.43 11.82
C LEU A 72 -2.46 16.25 10.54
N THR A 73 -3.71 16.49 10.17
CA THR A 73 -4.03 17.30 8.99
C THR A 73 -3.45 18.71 9.13
N THR A 74 -3.62 19.34 10.29
CA THR A 74 -3.08 20.67 10.58
C THR A 74 -1.57 20.67 10.56
N THR A 75 -0.93 19.64 11.11
CA THR A 75 0.54 19.46 11.08
C THR A 75 1.05 19.32 9.66
N LEU A 76 0.44 18.46 8.86
CA LEU A 76 0.82 18.27 7.44
C LEU A 76 0.69 19.57 6.65
N LEU A 77 -0.44 20.29 6.79
CA LEU A 77 -0.65 21.56 6.12
C LEU A 77 0.33 22.63 6.60
N THR A 78 0.66 22.64 7.89
CA THR A 78 1.66 23.55 8.46
C THR A 78 3.05 23.27 7.90
N LEU A 79 3.47 21.99 7.82
CA LEU A 79 4.71 21.58 7.20
C LEU A 79 4.82 22.00 5.75
N VAL A 80 3.75 21.76 4.98
CA VAL A 80 3.70 22.15 3.55
C VAL A 80 3.82 23.68 3.38
N ARG A 81 3.25 24.47 4.31
CA ARG A 81 3.23 25.93 4.23
C ARG A 81 4.47 26.60 4.81
N ARG A 82 5.05 26.04 5.88
CA ARG A 82 6.15 26.67 6.65
C ARG A 82 7.56 26.31 6.16
N SER A 83 7.69 25.34 5.28
CA SER A 83 9.02 24.98 4.78
C SER A 83 9.64 26.18 4.07
N ALA A 84 10.64 26.79 4.70
CA ALA A 84 11.43 27.93 4.17
C ALA A 84 12.28 27.53 2.94
N GLY A 85 12.24 26.24 2.53
CA GLY A 85 12.85 25.63 1.37
C GLY A 85 11.96 24.52 0.81
N PRO A 86 12.27 23.93 -0.34
CA PRO A 86 11.44 22.89 -0.93
C PRO A 86 11.52 21.60 -0.13
N LEU A 87 10.62 21.44 0.85
CA LEU A 87 10.41 20.14 1.50
C LEU A 87 10.09 19.11 0.42
N ARG A 88 10.81 18.00 0.38
CA ARG A 88 10.69 17.00 -0.69
C ARG A 88 9.81 15.82 -0.30
N GLN A 89 9.89 15.39 0.95
CA GLN A 89 9.29 14.17 1.47
C GLN A 89 8.85 14.36 2.91
N ILE A 90 7.72 13.77 3.27
CA ILE A 90 7.30 13.58 4.66
C ILE A 90 7.22 12.09 4.94
N LEU A 91 7.90 11.62 5.98
CA LEU A 91 7.74 10.27 6.50
C LEU A 91 6.81 10.30 7.71
N ILE A 92 5.86 9.39 7.77
CA ILE A 92 4.98 9.22 8.94
C ILE A 92 5.25 7.83 9.51
N GLU A 93 5.78 7.78 10.73
CA GLU A 93 5.93 6.54 11.48
C GLU A 93 4.63 6.23 12.22
N THR A 94 4.11 4.99 12.10
CA THR A 94 3.01 4.52 12.92
C THR A 94 3.52 3.78 14.15
N THR A 95 2.75 3.78 15.24
CA THR A 95 3.06 2.90 16.36
C THR A 95 3.04 1.43 15.92
N GLY A 96 3.83 0.59 16.58
CA GLY A 96 3.94 -0.83 16.22
C GLY A 96 2.63 -1.62 16.38
N SER A 97 1.73 -1.19 17.25
CA SER A 97 0.41 -1.81 17.48
C SER A 97 -0.73 -1.19 16.65
N ALA A 98 -0.45 -0.18 15.82
CA ALA A 98 -1.49 0.50 15.04
C ALA A 98 -1.73 -0.17 13.68
N ASP A 99 -3.01 -0.34 13.33
CA ASP A 99 -3.41 -0.60 11.95
C ASP A 99 -3.18 0.67 11.11
N PRO A 100 -2.37 0.62 10.03
CA PRO A 100 -2.10 1.79 9.19
C PRO A 100 -3.30 2.21 8.33
N VAL A 101 -4.32 1.37 8.22
CA VAL A 101 -5.45 1.62 7.31
C VAL A 101 -6.25 2.87 7.69
N PRO A 102 -6.61 3.14 8.96
CA PRO A 102 -7.28 4.40 9.33
C PRO A 102 -6.48 5.64 8.96
N LEU A 103 -5.16 5.61 9.12
CA LEU A 103 -4.27 6.70 8.70
C LEU A 103 -4.30 6.89 7.18
N LEU A 104 -4.18 5.80 6.42
CA LEU A 104 -4.28 5.83 4.97
C LEU A 104 -5.60 6.43 4.50
N LEU A 105 -6.71 5.98 5.08
CA LEU A 105 -8.05 6.50 4.77
C LEU A 105 -8.11 8.01 4.99
N ARG A 106 -7.58 8.49 6.10
CA ARG A 106 -7.59 9.91 6.41
C ARG A 106 -6.77 10.73 5.43
N LEU A 107 -5.54 10.31 5.12
CA LEU A 107 -4.70 10.98 4.13
C LEU A 107 -5.36 11.05 2.75
N MET A 108 -6.18 10.06 2.40
CA MET A 108 -6.85 9.96 1.12
C MET A 108 -8.20 10.68 1.07
N SER A 109 -8.93 10.78 2.19
CA SER A 109 -10.30 11.30 2.23
C SER A 109 -10.41 12.76 2.63
N ASP A 110 -9.43 13.32 3.35
CA ASP A 110 -9.49 14.70 3.82
C ASP A 110 -9.36 15.68 2.64
N PRO A 111 -10.44 16.47 2.33
CA PRO A 111 -10.40 17.38 1.19
C PRO A 111 -9.31 18.45 1.30
N ARG A 112 -8.91 18.81 2.53
CA ARG A 112 -7.87 19.82 2.80
C ARG A 112 -6.49 19.35 2.36
N LEU A 113 -6.25 18.02 2.35
CA LEU A 113 -4.99 17.40 1.98
C LEU A 113 -4.88 17.10 0.48
N ARG A 114 -5.98 17.04 -0.26
CA ARG A 114 -6.06 16.58 -1.65
C ARG A 114 -5.01 17.20 -2.57
N ASP A 115 -4.85 18.52 -2.50
CA ASP A 115 -3.93 19.26 -3.36
C ASP A 115 -2.57 19.52 -2.68
N ALA A 116 -2.49 19.33 -1.37
CA ALA A 116 -1.30 19.62 -0.57
C ALA A 116 -0.33 18.44 -0.54
N ILE A 117 -0.86 17.21 -0.44
CA ILE A 117 -0.05 16.00 -0.32
C ILE A 117 -0.45 14.94 -1.34
N ARG A 118 0.45 14.00 -1.54
CA ARG A 118 0.19 12.74 -2.27
C ARG A 118 0.82 11.58 -1.51
N LEU A 119 0.09 10.49 -1.37
CA LEU A 119 0.64 9.25 -0.82
C LEU A 119 1.68 8.69 -1.80
N ASP A 120 2.91 8.48 -1.35
CA ASP A 120 4.00 7.97 -2.16
C ASP A 120 4.20 6.46 -1.97
N ALA A 121 4.45 6.03 -0.74
CA ALA A 121 4.68 4.64 -0.40
C ALA A 121 4.13 4.26 0.97
N VAL A 122 3.73 3.01 1.12
CA VAL A 122 3.55 2.35 2.41
C VAL A 122 4.65 1.31 2.54
N VAL A 123 5.53 1.48 3.51
CA VAL A 123 6.67 0.60 3.80
C VAL A 123 6.40 -0.13 5.10
N ALA A 124 6.39 -1.45 5.09
CA ALA A 124 6.28 -2.26 6.30
C ALA A 124 7.61 -2.92 6.64
N THR A 125 8.07 -2.72 7.87
CA THR A 125 9.18 -3.50 8.45
C THR A 125 8.65 -4.77 9.10
N VAL A 126 9.31 -5.89 8.86
CA VAL A 126 8.95 -7.20 9.41
C VAL A 126 10.20 -7.82 10.01
N ASP A 127 10.14 -8.21 11.28
CA ASP A 127 11.25 -8.79 12.02
C ASP A 127 11.63 -10.16 11.44
N GLY A 128 12.87 -10.34 11.01
CA GLY A 128 13.35 -11.60 10.43
C GLY A 128 13.29 -12.77 11.40
N LEU A 129 13.43 -12.51 12.70
CA LEU A 129 13.43 -13.54 13.74
C LEU A 129 12.00 -13.92 14.18
N ASN A 130 11.16 -12.91 14.46
CA ASN A 130 9.82 -13.11 15.06
C ASN A 130 8.68 -12.86 14.06
N GLY A 131 8.99 -12.39 12.86
CA GLY A 131 7.97 -11.90 11.93
C GLY A 131 6.97 -12.96 11.48
N LEU A 132 7.39 -14.22 11.32
CA LEU A 132 6.49 -15.30 10.93
C LEU A 132 5.40 -15.52 12.00
N ALA A 133 5.80 -15.68 13.26
CA ALA A 133 4.87 -15.82 14.37
C ALA A 133 3.97 -14.58 14.53
N ASN A 134 4.54 -13.38 14.39
CA ASN A 134 3.77 -12.15 14.46
C ASN A 134 2.70 -12.05 13.34
N LEU A 135 3.00 -12.52 12.14
CA LEU A 135 2.02 -12.52 11.03
C LEU A 135 0.87 -13.50 11.27
N ASP A 136 1.12 -14.60 11.97
CA ASP A 136 0.11 -15.62 12.23
C ASP A 136 -0.73 -15.30 13.49
N ASP A 137 -0.11 -14.72 14.52
CA ASP A 137 -0.74 -14.48 15.82
C ASP A 137 -1.32 -13.07 15.96
N GLN A 138 -0.85 -12.10 15.19
CA GLN A 138 -1.20 -10.70 15.33
C GLN A 138 -1.89 -10.15 14.05
N PRO A 139 -3.21 -9.98 14.04
CA PRO A 139 -3.94 -9.45 12.87
C PRO A 139 -3.40 -8.09 12.38
N VAL A 140 -2.90 -7.26 13.31
CA VAL A 140 -2.30 -5.97 12.97
C VAL A 140 -1.01 -6.15 12.15
N ALA A 141 -0.14 -7.11 12.49
CA ALA A 141 1.07 -7.37 11.74
C ALA A 141 0.75 -7.84 10.31
N ALA A 142 -0.24 -8.71 10.16
CA ALA A 142 -0.72 -9.16 8.86
C ALA A 142 -1.35 -8.01 8.05
N SER A 143 -2.13 -7.11 8.68
CA SER A 143 -2.68 -5.90 8.03
C SER A 143 -1.57 -4.97 7.56
N GLN A 144 -0.58 -4.68 8.41
CA GLN A 144 0.57 -3.84 8.09
C GLN A 144 1.34 -4.38 6.87
N ALA A 145 1.65 -5.68 6.86
CA ALA A 145 2.34 -6.34 5.76
C ALA A 145 1.47 -6.42 4.49
N GLY A 146 0.17 -6.61 4.64
CA GLY A 146 -0.81 -6.73 3.55
C GLY A 146 -0.97 -5.43 2.76
N VAL A 147 -1.10 -4.28 3.45
CA VAL A 147 -1.32 -2.99 2.79
C VAL A 147 -0.05 -2.36 2.23
N ALA A 148 1.13 -2.86 2.58
CA ALA A 148 2.41 -2.27 2.20
C ALA A 148 2.68 -2.36 0.69
N ASP A 149 3.36 -1.34 0.14
CA ASP A 149 3.96 -1.33 -1.20
C ASP A 149 5.34 -1.98 -1.19
N ARG A 150 6.05 -1.84 -0.07
CA ARG A 150 7.40 -2.37 0.18
C ARG A 150 7.43 -3.05 1.52
N ARG A 151 8.04 -4.21 1.59
CA ARG A 151 8.22 -4.97 2.82
C ARG A 151 9.70 -5.22 3.05
N LEU A 152 10.18 -4.84 4.22
CA LEU A 152 11.56 -4.98 4.61
C LEU A 152 11.65 -6.05 5.70
N ILE A 153 12.27 -7.18 5.38
CA ILE A 153 12.65 -8.15 6.39
C ILE A 153 13.92 -7.62 7.05
N THR A 154 13.79 -7.22 8.29
CA THR A 154 14.86 -6.63 9.10
C THR A 154 15.58 -7.70 9.92
N LYS A 155 16.68 -7.32 10.59
CA LYS A 155 17.43 -8.19 11.51
C LYS A 155 17.89 -9.51 10.89
N ILE A 156 18.20 -9.51 9.60
CA ILE A 156 18.71 -10.72 8.92
C ILE A 156 20.12 -11.12 9.38
N ASP A 157 20.78 -10.25 10.11
CA ASP A 157 22.07 -10.48 10.75
C ASP A 157 21.99 -11.43 11.96
N ILE A 158 20.81 -11.59 12.55
CA ILE A 158 20.57 -12.47 13.70
C ILE A 158 19.50 -13.55 13.41
N ALA A 159 18.82 -13.48 12.28
CA ALA A 159 17.84 -14.46 11.85
C ALA A 159 18.52 -15.58 11.03
N GLU A 160 18.08 -16.81 11.23
CA GLU A 160 18.57 -17.92 10.41
C GLU A 160 18.03 -17.85 8.98
N PRO A 161 18.81 -18.25 7.95
CA PRO A 161 18.40 -18.18 6.54
C PRO A 161 17.04 -18.86 6.26
N HIS A 162 16.78 -19.99 6.89
CA HIS A 162 15.51 -20.72 6.73
C HIS A 162 14.30 -19.94 7.28
N GLN A 163 14.48 -19.14 8.35
CA GLN A 163 13.44 -18.28 8.91
C GLN A 163 13.12 -17.14 7.94
N VAL A 164 14.14 -16.51 7.36
CA VAL A 164 13.97 -15.43 6.36
C VAL A 164 13.27 -15.96 5.11
N GLU A 165 13.58 -17.17 4.67
CA GLU A 165 12.92 -17.81 3.52
C GLU A 165 11.46 -18.13 3.80
N ALA A 166 11.15 -18.73 4.95
CA ALA A 166 9.78 -19.04 5.37
C ALA A 166 8.95 -17.76 5.51
N LEU A 167 9.50 -16.71 6.13
CA LEU A 167 8.88 -15.41 6.25
C LEU A 167 8.65 -14.75 4.88
N SER A 168 9.63 -14.81 3.98
CA SER A 168 9.49 -14.28 2.62
C SER A 168 8.34 -14.97 1.88
N ARG A 169 8.21 -16.28 1.99
CA ARG A 169 7.12 -17.05 1.39
C ARG A 169 5.78 -16.61 1.96
N ARG A 170 5.67 -16.48 3.29
CA ARG A 170 4.46 -16.04 3.96
C ARG A 170 4.04 -14.62 3.56
N LEU A 171 4.99 -13.71 3.46
CA LEU A 171 4.75 -12.36 2.98
C LEU A 171 4.25 -12.34 1.53
N LEU A 172 4.78 -13.20 0.65
CA LEU A 172 4.32 -13.33 -0.74
C LEU A 172 2.88 -13.84 -0.82
N GLU A 173 2.46 -14.73 0.08
CA GLU A 173 1.06 -15.18 0.16
C GLU A 173 0.10 -14.05 0.54
N LEU A 174 0.50 -13.18 1.47
CA LEU A 174 -0.32 -12.05 1.91
C LEU A 174 -0.49 -10.99 0.82
N ASN A 175 0.59 -10.64 0.13
CA ASN A 175 0.57 -9.60 -0.92
C ASN A 175 1.67 -9.88 -1.95
N PRO A 176 1.39 -10.66 -2.99
CA PRO A 176 2.37 -10.98 -4.04
C PRO A 176 2.91 -9.76 -4.80
N GLY A 177 2.16 -8.66 -4.83
CA GLY A 177 2.52 -7.43 -5.55
C GLY A 177 3.40 -6.46 -4.78
N ALA A 178 3.69 -6.70 -3.50
CA ALA A 178 4.61 -5.86 -2.75
C ALA A 178 6.03 -6.43 -2.79
N GLN A 179 6.99 -5.58 -3.14
CA GLN A 179 8.40 -6.00 -3.16
C GLN A 179 8.90 -6.33 -1.76
N ILE A 180 9.70 -7.39 -1.65
CA ILE A 180 10.37 -7.79 -0.42
C ILE A 180 11.86 -7.50 -0.56
N ARG A 181 12.46 -6.91 0.46
CA ARG A 181 13.91 -6.75 0.61
C ARG A 181 14.32 -7.21 2.00
N ALA A 182 15.40 -7.97 2.07
CA ALA A 182 16.03 -8.36 3.32
C ALA A 182 17.15 -7.36 3.64
N ILE A 183 17.14 -6.81 4.85
CA ILE A 183 18.06 -5.77 5.29
C ILE A 183 18.55 -6.00 6.71
N SER A 184 19.75 -5.51 7.03
CA SER A 184 20.25 -5.41 8.39
C SER A 184 20.51 -3.94 8.76
N HIS A 185 20.31 -3.59 10.02
CA HIS A 185 20.59 -2.25 10.56
C HIS A 185 20.01 -1.07 9.76
N GLY A 186 18.86 -1.29 9.08
CA GLY A 186 18.22 -0.26 8.25
C GLY A 186 18.97 0.09 6.96
N ALA A 187 19.93 -0.74 6.54
CA ALA A 187 20.79 -0.47 5.37
C ALA A 187 20.02 -0.65 4.05
N ILE A 188 19.41 0.42 3.58
CA ILE A 188 18.73 0.50 2.28
C ILE A 188 18.79 1.92 1.74
N GLN A 189 18.86 2.08 0.42
CA GLN A 189 18.83 3.40 -0.20
C GLN A 189 17.40 3.96 -0.24
N ALA A 190 17.22 5.25 0.06
CA ALA A 190 15.93 5.92 -0.01
C ALA A 190 15.26 5.77 -1.39
N ALA A 191 16.03 5.80 -2.47
CA ALA A 191 15.54 5.62 -3.83
C ALA A 191 14.94 4.23 -4.11
N ASP A 192 15.30 3.23 -3.32
CA ASP A 192 14.74 1.86 -3.43
C ASP A 192 13.37 1.73 -2.73
N LEU A 193 13.10 2.62 -1.77
CA LEU A 193 11.87 2.60 -0.97
C LEU A 193 10.85 3.64 -1.40
N LEU A 194 11.31 4.83 -1.70
CA LEU A 194 10.50 6.03 -1.88
C LEU A 194 10.36 6.37 -3.36
N GLY A 195 9.47 7.28 -3.66
CA GLY A 195 9.24 7.70 -5.03
C GLY A 195 8.54 6.65 -5.87
N VAL A 196 7.72 5.78 -5.31
CA VAL A 196 7.01 4.71 -6.03
C VAL A 196 5.60 5.11 -6.47
N SER A 197 5.16 6.31 -6.12
CA SER A 197 3.84 6.82 -6.49
C SER A 197 3.68 7.00 -8.00
N LEU A 198 2.56 6.56 -8.53
CA LEU A 198 2.16 6.82 -9.93
C LEU A 198 1.79 8.29 -10.20
N TYR A 199 1.67 9.08 -9.14
CA TYR A 199 1.20 10.47 -9.21
C TYR A 199 2.28 11.48 -9.59
N ASP A 200 3.54 11.04 -9.82
CA ASP A 200 4.59 11.91 -10.36
C ASP A 200 4.47 12.02 -11.88
N PRO A 201 4.10 13.20 -12.41
CA PRO A 201 3.93 13.39 -13.86
C PRO A 201 5.20 13.14 -14.68
N GLN A 202 6.38 13.36 -14.09
CA GLN A 202 7.67 13.28 -14.80
C GLN A 202 8.24 11.86 -14.88
N GLN A 203 7.79 10.94 -14.03
CA GLN A 203 8.34 9.59 -13.91
C GLN A 203 7.33 8.47 -14.17
N ARG A 204 6.18 8.77 -14.77
CA ARG A 204 5.04 7.85 -14.98
C ARG A 204 5.38 6.56 -15.74
N ARG A 205 6.42 6.55 -16.57
CA ARG A 205 6.73 5.42 -17.47
C ARG A 205 7.37 4.21 -16.78
N ALA A 206 8.24 4.42 -15.80
CA ALA A 206 9.05 3.35 -15.20
C ALA A 206 8.42 2.74 -13.94
N ARG A 207 7.25 3.21 -13.52
CA ARG A 207 6.71 2.93 -12.20
C ARG A 207 5.47 2.04 -12.16
N LEU A 208 4.72 1.90 -13.26
CA LEU A 208 3.53 1.04 -13.28
C LEU A 208 3.90 -0.41 -13.01
N ASP A 209 4.96 -0.92 -13.65
CA ASP A 209 5.46 -2.28 -13.45
C ASP A 209 5.86 -2.51 -12.00
N ARG A 210 6.58 -1.54 -11.41
CA ARG A 210 6.99 -1.59 -10.00
C ARG A 210 5.82 -1.40 -9.04
N TRP A 211 4.81 -0.64 -9.43
CA TRP A 211 3.66 -0.32 -8.60
C TRP A 211 2.67 -1.48 -8.51
N LEU A 212 2.41 -2.18 -9.62
CA LEU A 212 1.52 -3.34 -9.67
C LEU A 212 2.25 -4.67 -9.47
N ASP A 213 3.54 -4.75 -9.83
CA ASP A 213 4.32 -6.00 -9.93
C ASP A 213 3.52 -7.16 -10.57
N LEU A 214 2.81 -6.86 -11.67
CA LEU A 214 1.95 -7.84 -12.34
C LEU A 214 2.71 -9.09 -12.79
N HIS A 215 3.97 -8.94 -13.21
CA HIS A 215 4.81 -10.08 -13.57
C HIS A 215 5.06 -11.00 -12.37
N GLY A 216 5.38 -10.45 -11.21
CA GLY A 216 5.51 -11.20 -9.98
C GLY A 216 4.19 -11.85 -9.56
N TYR A 217 3.07 -11.16 -9.74
CA TYR A 217 1.74 -11.70 -9.47
C TYR A 217 1.43 -12.89 -10.39
N ARG A 218 1.53 -12.71 -11.71
CA ARG A 218 1.25 -13.75 -12.70
C ARG A 218 2.17 -14.96 -12.54
N ALA A 219 3.46 -14.75 -12.34
CA ALA A 219 4.42 -15.84 -12.16
C ALA A 219 4.11 -16.72 -10.93
N ARG A 220 3.54 -16.14 -9.89
CA ARG A 220 3.19 -16.84 -8.64
C ARG A 220 1.80 -17.45 -8.68
N MET A 221 0.87 -16.84 -9.43
CA MET A 221 -0.51 -17.31 -9.59
C MET A 221 -0.71 -18.32 -10.73
N SER A 222 0.25 -18.51 -11.62
CA SER A 222 0.14 -19.29 -12.85
C SER A 222 -0.10 -20.80 -12.66
N ARG A 223 -0.33 -21.28 -11.45
CA ARG A 223 -0.66 -22.69 -11.16
C ARG A 223 -2.15 -22.98 -10.96
N SER A 224 -3.01 -21.96 -10.99
CA SER A 224 -4.47 -22.16 -10.95
C SER A 224 -5.04 -21.88 -12.33
N ARG A 225 -5.58 -22.94 -12.95
CA ARG A 225 -5.99 -22.99 -14.35
C ARG A 225 -7.27 -22.18 -14.61
N ALA A 226 -7.26 -21.46 -15.70
CA ALA A 226 -8.26 -20.66 -16.39
C ALA A 226 -9.73 -21.07 -16.30
N LEU A 227 -10.58 -20.08 -16.09
CA LEU A 227 -11.98 -20.10 -16.53
C LEU A 227 -12.27 -18.80 -17.30
N ASN A 228 -12.93 -18.92 -18.43
CA ASN A 228 -13.14 -17.86 -19.41
C ASN A 228 -13.85 -16.60 -18.89
N THR A 229 -13.33 -15.43 -19.30
CA THR A 229 -13.92 -14.09 -19.16
C THR A 229 -14.07 -13.50 -17.75
N ALA A 230 -13.07 -12.95 -17.20
CA ALA A 230 -12.69 -12.47 -15.90
C ALA A 230 -12.20 -13.62 -15.02
N GLU A 231 -10.91 -13.92 -15.20
CA GLU A 231 -10.25 -14.98 -14.43
C GLU A 231 -9.95 -14.47 -13.02
N LEU A 232 -10.47 -15.17 -12.02
CA LEU A 232 -10.18 -14.94 -10.62
C LEU A 232 -9.15 -15.96 -10.14
N SER A 233 -7.96 -15.51 -9.75
CA SER A 233 -6.92 -16.34 -9.18
C SER A 233 -6.70 -16.01 -7.71
N ARG A 234 -6.65 -17.04 -6.87
CA ARG A 234 -6.47 -16.95 -5.42
C ARG A 234 -5.17 -17.61 -4.99
N MET A 235 -4.46 -16.98 -4.06
CA MET A 235 -3.32 -17.64 -3.39
C MET A 235 -3.79 -18.62 -2.33
N PRO A 236 -3.20 -19.84 -2.26
CA PRO A 236 -3.43 -20.73 -1.13
C PRO A 236 -2.97 -20.07 0.16
N ALA A 237 -3.64 -20.33 1.27
CA ALA A 237 -3.33 -19.68 2.52
C ALA A 237 -3.15 -20.65 3.67
N HIS A 238 -2.26 -20.28 4.56
CA HIS A 238 -2.07 -20.88 5.87
C HIS A 238 -2.15 -19.76 6.93
N GLY A 239 -3.02 -19.88 7.91
CA GLY A 239 -3.10 -19.04 9.10
C GLY A 239 -4.00 -17.80 8.97
N ALA A 240 -3.49 -16.63 8.62
CA ALA A 240 -4.22 -15.36 8.69
C ALA A 240 -5.39 -15.24 7.72
N SER A 241 -6.42 -14.47 8.09
CA SER A 241 -7.61 -14.22 7.28
C SER A 241 -7.35 -13.31 6.06
N ILE A 242 -6.23 -12.61 6.03
CA ILE A 242 -5.88 -11.69 4.92
C ILE A 242 -5.43 -12.50 3.70
N ARG A 243 -6.03 -12.18 2.56
CA ARG A 243 -5.85 -12.84 1.27
C ARG A 243 -5.59 -11.82 0.18
N SER A 244 -5.03 -12.30 -0.93
CA SER A 244 -4.92 -11.53 -2.16
C SER A 244 -5.53 -12.26 -3.35
N TRP A 245 -6.12 -11.47 -4.24
CA TRP A 245 -6.75 -11.94 -5.47
C TRP A 245 -6.25 -11.10 -6.64
N LEU A 246 -6.15 -11.73 -7.81
CA LEU A 246 -5.94 -11.06 -9.09
C LEU A 246 -7.17 -11.29 -9.96
N ILE A 247 -7.77 -10.21 -10.44
CA ILE A 247 -8.84 -10.23 -11.42
C ILE A 247 -8.26 -9.73 -12.73
N GLU A 248 -8.33 -10.54 -13.78
CA GLU A 248 -7.89 -10.15 -15.13
C GLU A 248 -9.06 -10.18 -16.11
N HIS A 249 -9.03 -9.28 -17.09
CA HIS A 249 -10.00 -9.20 -18.15
C HIS A 249 -9.33 -8.74 -19.44
N ASP A 250 -9.58 -9.43 -20.55
CA ASP A 250 -8.86 -9.31 -21.82
C ASP A 250 -9.56 -8.45 -22.88
N ARG A 251 -10.66 -7.78 -22.51
CA ARG A 251 -11.40 -6.87 -23.39
C ARG A 251 -11.47 -5.46 -22.82
N ALA A 252 -11.64 -4.49 -23.71
CA ALA A 252 -11.89 -3.11 -23.33
C ALA A 252 -13.27 -2.97 -22.67
N LEU A 253 -13.32 -2.23 -21.56
CA LEU A 253 -14.50 -2.04 -20.72
C LEU A 253 -15.13 -0.66 -20.95
N ASP A 254 -16.44 -0.55 -20.86
CA ASP A 254 -17.10 0.74 -20.79
C ASP A 254 -16.94 1.32 -19.39
N TRP A 255 -16.12 2.39 -19.28
CA TRP A 255 -15.86 3.04 -18.00
C TRP A 255 -17.11 3.71 -17.42
N ASN A 256 -18.01 4.22 -18.25
CA ASN A 256 -19.22 4.89 -17.79
C ASN A 256 -20.20 3.89 -17.12
N ASP A 257 -20.20 2.63 -17.58
CA ASP A 257 -20.96 1.58 -16.93
C ASP A 257 -20.22 0.95 -15.74
N LEU A 258 -18.91 0.75 -15.85
CA LEU A 258 -18.10 0.12 -14.81
C LEU A 258 -17.95 1.01 -13.55
N SER A 259 -17.68 2.31 -13.72
CA SER A 259 -17.39 3.21 -12.60
C SER A 259 -18.51 3.27 -11.54
N PRO A 260 -19.80 3.40 -11.90
CA PRO A 260 -20.88 3.38 -10.90
C PRO A 260 -21.03 2.00 -10.21
N ARG A 261 -20.73 0.90 -10.89
CA ARG A 261 -20.76 -0.45 -10.31
C ARG A 261 -19.67 -0.59 -9.25
N LEU A 262 -18.44 -0.21 -9.58
CA LEU A 262 -17.32 -0.19 -8.63
C LEU A 262 -17.64 0.68 -7.41
N GLY A 263 -18.20 1.87 -7.65
CA GLY A 263 -18.61 2.79 -6.58
C GLY A 263 -19.61 2.15 -5.61
N ARG A 264 -20.63 1.46 -6.10
CA ARG A 264 -21.61 0.75 -5.26
C ARG A 264 -20.97 -0.39 -4.45
N ILE A 265 -20.15 -1.22 -5.09
CA ILE A 265 -19.47 -2.33 -4.40
C ILE A 265 -18.59 -1.80 -3.27
N VAL A 266 -17.82 -0.76 -3.56
CA VAL A 266 -16.93 -0.16 -2.56
C VAL A 266 -17.71 0.50 -1.43
N ALA A 267 -18.81 1.18 -1.72
CA ALA A 267 -19.66 1.77 -0.68
C ALA A 267 -20.28 0.70 0.24
N SER A 268 -20.69 -0.45 -0.32
CA SER A 268 -21.38 -1.50 0.44
C SER A 268 -20.43 -2.50 1.11
N TYR A 269 -19.32 -2.83 0.48
CA TYR A 269 -18.43 -3.92 0.88
C TYR A 269 -16.97 -3.49 1.07
N GLY A 270 -16.64 -2.24 0.83
CA GLY A 270 -15.26 -1.76 0.88
C GLY A 270 -14.56 -1.95 2.22
N ALA A 271 -15.32 -2.08 3.32
CA ALA A 271 -14.77 -2.37 4.64
C ALA A 271 -14.05 -3.74 4.71
N THR A 272 -14.41 -4.70 3.85
CA THR A 272 -13.78 -6.02 3.78
C THR A 272 -12.44 -6.00 3.06
N LEU A 273 -12.21 -4.95 2.26
CA LEU A 273 -11.00 -4.77 1.47
C LEU A 273 -9.96 -3.97 2.24
N LEU A 274 -8.73 -4.41 2.27
CA LEU A 274 -7.60 -3.65 2.78
C LEU A 274 -7.02 -2.74 1.71
N ARG A 275 -6.85 -3.27 0.49
CA ARG A 275 -6.27 -2.54 -0.63
C ARG A 275 -6.79 -3.05 -1.97
N LEU A 276 -6.95 -2.12 -2.91
CA LEU A 276 -7.24 -2.40 -4.30
C LEU A 276 -6.28 -1.58 -5.17
N LYS A 277 -5.62 -2.22 -6.13
CA LYS A 277 -4.82 -1.57 -7.17
C LYS A 277 -5.18 -2.17 -8.51
N GLY A 278 -5.39 -1.33 -9.53
CA GLY A 278 -5.74 -1.85 -10.82
C GLY A 278 -5.33 -0.96 -11.98
N VAL A 279 -5.14 -1.58 -13.12
CA VAL A 279 -5.07 -0.94 -14.41
C VAL A 279 -6.24 -1.44 -15.25
N ILE A 280 -6.99 -0.52 -15.86
CA ILE A 280 -8.20 -0.83 -16.61
C ILE A 280 -8.02 -0.42 -18.05
N TRP A 281 -8.32 -1.36 -18.95
CA TRP A 281 -8.45 -1.11 -20.38
C TRP A 281 -9.86 -0.61 -20.67
N THR A 282 -9.98 0.60 -21.18
CA THR A 282 -11.27 1.24 -21.45
C THR A 282 -11.48 1.48 -22.94
N ILE A 283 -12.74 1.44 -23.36
CA ILE A 283 -13.14 1.83 -24.73
C ILE A 283 -12.89 3.32 -24.92
N GLY A 284 -12.50 3.68 -26.14
CA GLY A 284 -12.37 5.08 -26.56
C GLY A 284 -11.10 5.79 -26.11
N ASP A 285 -10.26 5.17 -25.29
CA ASP A 285 -8.96 5.72 -24.89
C ASP A 285 -7.92 4.59 -24.80
N ALA A 286 -6.90 4.68 -25.63
CA ALA A 286 -5.81 3.69 -25.67
C ALA A 286 -4.91 3.74 -24.43
N ARG A 287 -5.00 4.77 -23.60
CA ARG A 287 -4.18 4.92 -22.40
C ARG A 287 -4.76 4.13 -21.23
N PRO A 288 -3.93 3.43 -20.44
CA PRO A 288 -4.39 2.72 -19.28
C PRO A 288 -4.99 3.67 -18.24
N LEU A 289 -6.12 3.26 -17.67
CA LEU A 289 -6.75 3.93 -16.54
C LEU A 289 -6.33 3.22 -15.24
N VAL A 290 -5.66 3.93 -14.37
CA VAL A 290 -5.21 3.40 -13.07
C VAL A 290 -6.22 3.72 -12.00
N ILE A 291 -6.57 2.70 -11.22
CA ILE A 291 -7.39 2.82 -10.01
C ILE A 291 -6.62 2.35 -8.78
N HIS A 292 -6.85 3.02 -7.69
CA HIS A 292 -6.27 2.68 -6.40
C HIS A 292 -7.27 2.94 -5.29
N GLY A 293 -7.41 2.01 -4.36
CA GLY A 293 -8.29 2.13 -3.22
C GLY A 293 -7.71 1.50 -1.96
N VAL A 294 -8.14 2.04 -0.82
CA VAL A 294 -7.92 1.48 0.51
C VAL A 294 -9.27 1.42 1.20
N ARG A 295 -9.68 0.22 1.62
CA ARG A 295 -11.02 -0.03 2.16
C ARG A 295 -12.13 0.55 1.25
N GLY A 296 -13.05 1.31 1.82
CA GLY A 296 -14.16 1.94 1.12
C GLY A 296 -13.83 3.22 0.35
N LEU A 297 -12.57 3.57 0.13
CA LEU A 297 -12.13 4.80 -0.51
C LEU A 297 -11.31 4.54 -1.76
N PHE A 298 -11.73 5.15 -2.87
CA PHE A 298 -10.95 5.21 -4.11
C PHE A 298 -10.32 6.58 -4.31
N HIS A 299 -9.08 6.60 -4.78
CA HIS A 299 -8.52 7.79 -5.41
C HIS A 299 -9.20 8.06 -6.75
N HIS A 300 -9.18 9.33 -7.18
CA HIS A 300 -9.57 9.66 -8.53
C HIS A 300 -8.76 8.82 -9.54
N PRO A 301 -9.43 8.14 -10.47
CA PRO A 301 -8.76 7.39 -11.51
C PRO A 301 -7.83 8.29 -12.34
N VAL A 302 -6.64 7.80 -12.66
CA VAL A 302 -5.62 8.56 -13.38
C VAL A 302 -5.22 7.83 -14.65
N ARG A 303 -5.20 8.54 -15.77
CA ARG A 303 -4.67 8.01 -17.03
C ARG A 303 -3.16 8.17 -17.08
N ILE A 304 -2.47 7.12 -17.48
CA ILE A 304 -1.03 7.12 -17.70
C ILE A 304 -0.72 6.99 -19.19
N SER A 305 0.50 7.31 -19.61
CA SER A 305 0.84 7.55 -21.02
C SER A 305 0.82 6.31 -21.90
N ARG A 306 1.12 5.12 -21.37
CA ARG A 306 1.16 3.85 -22.12
C ARG A 306 1.04 2.65 -21.23
N TRP A 307 0.69 1.51 -21.82
CA TRP A 307 0.70 0.21 -21.19
C TRP A 307 2.13 -0.29 -20.94
N PRO A 308 2.37 -1.07 -19.87
CA PRO A 308 3.64 -1.78 -19.67
C PRO A 308 3.81 -2.92 -20.70
N ASP A 309 2.72 -3.63 -20.94
CA ASP A 309 2.58 -4.76 -21.86
C ASP A 309 1.40 -4.52 -22.82
N GLU A 310 0.84 -5.62 -23.37
CA GLU A 310 -0.41 -5.57 -24.12
C GLU A 310 -1.57 -5.08 -23.24
N PRO A 311 -2.53 -4.32 -23.82
CA PRO A 311 -3.68 -3.83 -23.09
C PRO A 311 -4.48 -4.96 -22.46
N ARG A 312 -4.62 -4.91 -21.14
CA ARG A 312 -5.42 -5.84 -20.33
C ARG A 312 -5.81 -5.19 -19.03
N THR A 313 -7.06 -5.37 -18.63
CA THR A 313 -7.47 -5.01 -17.27
C THR A 313 -6.89 -6.00 -16.27
N SER A 314 -6.23 -5.48 -15.23
CA SER A 314 -5.69 -6.29 -14.13
C SER A 314 -5.93 -5.55 -12.84
N ILE A 315 -6.63 -6.18 -11.89
CA ILE A 315 -6.97 -5.62 -10.58
C ILE A 315 -6.48 -6.57 -9.50
N VAL A 316 -5.59 -6.08 -8.66
CA VAL A 316 -5.13 -6.75 -7.46
C VAL A 316 -5.96 -6.28 -6.28
N VAL A 317 -6.51 -7.22 -5.54
CA VAL A 317 -7.32 -6.97 -4.35
C VAL A 317 -6.68 -7.68 -3.16
N ILE A 318 -6.56 -6.98 -2.05
CA ILE A 318 -6.15 -7.54 -0.76
C ILE A 318 -7.27 -7.27 0.22
N GLY A 319 -7.72 -8.29 0.94
CA GLY A 319 -8.84 -8.17 1.84
C GLY A 319 -8.84 -9.23 2.93
N ASP A 320 -9.77 -9.08 3.86
CA ASP A 320 -9.98 -10.01 4.95
C ASP A 320 -11.09 -11.02 4.57
N GLU A 321 -10.67 -12.26 4.36
CA GLU A 321 -11.58 -13.36 4.02
C GLU A 321 -12.61 -13.61 5.12
N SER A 322 -12.22 -13.46 6.39
CA SER A 322 -13.15 -13.62 7.53
C SER A 322 -14.22 -12.54 7.57
N ALA A 323 -13.95 -11.38 6.98
CA ALA A 323 -14.91 -10.28 6.82
C ALA A 323 -15.71 -10.38 5.50
N GLY A 324 -15.49 -11.42 4.66
CA GLY A 324 -16.21 -11.63 3.42
C GLY A 324 -15.58 -10.99 2.18
N ALA A 325 -14.26 -10.73 2.18
CA ALA A 325 -13.57 -10.14 1.03
C ALA A 325 -13.70 -10.98 -0.24
N GLY A 326 -13.78 -12.31 -0.15
CA GLY A 326 -14.02 -13.20 -1.29
C GLY A 326 -15.27 -12.85 -2.07
N THR A 327 -16.40 -12.67 -1.38
CA THR A 327 -17.67 -12.23 -2.00
C THR A 327 -17.52 -10.88 -2.69
N THR A 328 -16.81 -9.93 -2.06
CA THR A 328 -16.57 -8.61 -2.67
C THR A 328 -15.78 -8.73 -3.96
N VAL A 329 -14.78 -9.61 -4.00
CA VAL A 329 -13.96 -9.87 -5.20
C VAL A 329 -14.78 -10.52 -6.31
N GLU A 330 -15.69 -11.44 -6.00
CA GLU A 330 -16.61 -12.03 -6.97
C GLU A 330 -17.52 -10.98 -7.59
N LEU A 331 -18.09 -10.07 -6.79
CA LEU A 331 -18.89 -8.95 -7.28
C LEU A 331 -18.08 -7.99 -8.17
N LEU A 332 -16.81 -7.75 -7.85
CA LEU A 332 -15.91 -6.97 -8.70
C LEU A 332 -15.69 -7.66 -10.05
N ALA A 333 -15.38 -8.95 -10.05
CA ALA A 333 -15.18 -9.74 -11.27
C ALA A 333 -16.45 -9.79 -12.14
N GLU A 334 -17.63 -9.94 -11.54
CA GLU A 334 -18.91 -9.89 -12.22
C GLU A 334 -19.18 -8.51 -12.85
N SER A 335 -18.85 -7.43 -12.17
CA SER A 335 -18.97 -6.07 -12.69
C SER A 335 -18.11 -5.82 -13.92
N LEU A 336 -16.89 -6.40 -13.99
CA LEU A 336 -16.05 -6.34 -15.19
C LEU A 336 -16.70 -7.08 -16.34
N ARG A 337 -17.26 -8.28 -16.10
CA ARG A 337 -17.99 -9.03 -17.12
C ARG A 337 -19.18 -8.24 -17.66
N ALA A 338 -19.98 -7.66 -16.76
CA ALA A 338 -21.17 -6.89 -17.13
C ALA A 338 -20.87 -5.61 -17.90
N ALA A 339 -19.72 -4.97 -17.64
CA ALA A 339 -19.28 -3.76 -18.35
C ALA A 339 -18.56 -4.03 -19.69
N THR A 340 -18.58 -5.30 -20.15
CA THR A 340 -17.97 -5.71 -21.43
C THR A 340 -19.00 -5.59 -22.54
N PRO A 341 -18.81 -4.72 -23.55
CA PRO A 341 -19.76 -4.60 -24.65
C PRO A 341 -19.91 -5.90 -25.46
N GLY A 342 -21.14 -6.22 -25.81
CA GLY A 342 -21.47 -7.38 -26.63
C GLY A 342 -21.53 -8.72 -25.86
N LEU A 343 -21.33 -8.74 -24.55
CA LEU A 343 -21.69 -9.87 -23.72
C LEU A 343 -23.13 -9.68 -23.24
N MET A 344 -24.07 -10.37 -23.89
CA MET A 344 -25.41 -10.56 -23.33
C MET A 344 -25.26 -11.44 -22.10
N VAL A 345 -25.39 -10.85 -20.91
CA VAL A 345 -25.54 -11.62 -19.68
C VAL A 345 -26.89 -12.32 -19.75
N SER A 346 -26.90 -13.60 -20.04
CA SER A 346 -28.12 -14.39 -19.81
C SER A 346 -28.50 -14.23 -18.34
N PRO A 347 -29.73 -13.84 -18.02
CA PRO A 347 -30.19 -13.89 -16.64
C PRO A 347 -30.02 -15.32 -16.14
N ALA A 348 -29.32 -15.48 -15.02
CA ALA A 348 -29.25 -16.76 -14.34
C ALA A 348 -30.68 -17.21 -14.00
N ALA A 349 -31.06 -18.42 -14.47
CA ALA A 349 -32.31 -19.05 -14.19
C ALA A 349 -32.43 -19.50 -12.74
#